data_322d36f03e4b3305a67966771a3c0356
#
_entry.id   322d36f03e4b3305a67966771a3c0356
#
_cell.length_a   1.000
_cell.length_b   1.000
_cell.length_c   1.000
_cell.angle_alpha   90.00
_cell.angle_beta   90.00
_cell.angle_gamma   90.00
#
_symmetry.space_group_name_H-M   'P 1'
#
loop_
_entity.id
_entity.type
_entity.pdbx_description
1 polymer ?
#
loop_
_entity_poly.entity_id
_entity_poly.type
_entity_poly.pdbx_seq_one_letter_code
_entity_poly.pdbx_strand_id
1 'polypeptide(L)'
;MARSENSRAWGYLMQRIAEPLVVVCDGSGGIRKAVKTYWPNTKIQRCLFHIGLNIKALTGVNPRLAPGKQLLSLANIVSDIKTEDQARHWLISYNNWVNAWSDFLKEKSKYCDGSIADTHQRLVRDKSMIDRRIREGYMFTFLNPPEDCNHPIPPTNNAIESMNSRIRAMLRNHRGLSLLKRIHAICWWCYLNTSKPRDKSWIVIHSFTSKRIEQLYRQAWERSNQGLYEVFGIPARYGTGVDWNEFHKSSEYYQ
;
A
#
# COMPACT_ATOMS: atom_id res chain seq x y z
N MET A 1 15.74 -6.67 3.09
CA MET A 1 14.69 -6.57 4.12
C MET A 1 14.46 -5.11 4.48
N ALA A 2 13.25 -4.76 4.89
CA ALA A 2 12.90 -3.44 5.37
C ALA A 2 12.06 -3.59 6.66
N ARG A 3 12.19 -2.62 7.58
CA ARG A 3 11.47 -2.62 8.88
C ARG A 3 10.18 -1.79 8.87
N SER A 4 10.00 -0.95 7.85
CA SER A 4 8.85 -0.06 7.71
C SER A 4 8.55 0.20 6.25
N GLU A 5 7.30 0.56 5.95
CA GLU A 5 6.82 0.93 4.60
C GLU A 5 7.02 2.42 4.32
N ASN A 6 8.23 2.93 4.47
CA ASN A 6 8.56 4.30 4.10
C ASN A 6 9.19 4.40 2.70
N SER A 7 9.30 5.61 2.17
CA SER A 7 9.85 5.84 0.82
C SER A 7 11.30 5.39 0.68
N ARG A 8 12.10 5.44 1.75
CA ARG A 8 13.49 4.99 1.76
C ARG A 8 13.57 3.47 1.62
N ALA A 9 12.73 2.73 2.37
CA ALA A 9 12.67 1.27 2.29
C ALA A 9 12.22 0.79 0.89
N TRP A 10 11.21 1.42 0.32
CA TRP A 10 10.79 1.18 -1.06
C TRP A 10 11.92 1.51 -2.06
N GLY A 11 12.63 2.62 -1.88
CA GLY A 11 13.75 3.00 -2.74
C GLY A 11 14.86 1.95 -2.77
N TYR A 12 15.24 1.35 -1.63
CA TYR A 12 16.22 0.27 -1.60
C TYR A 12 15.78 -0.98 -2.37
N LEU A 13 14.49 -1.27 -2.39
CA LEU A 13 13.95 -2.37 -3.21
C LEU A 13 13.97 -2.00 -4.70
N MET A 14 13.49 -0.81 -5.03
CA MET A 14 13.35 -0.32 -6.41
C MET A 14 14.69 -0.22 -7.14
N GLN A 15 15.76 0.16 -6.46
CA GLN A 15 17.11 0.18 -7.01
C GLN A 15 17.67 -1.21 -7.41
N ARG A 16 17.00 -2.29 -7.00
CA ARG A 16 17.41 -3.69 -7.27
C ARG A 16 16.50 -4.40 -8.27
N ILE A 17 15.46 -3.75 -8.70
CA ILE A 17 14.46 -4.27 -9.63
C ILE A 17 14.40 -3.33 -10.81
N ALA A 18 14.30 -3.87 -12.01
CA ALA A 18 14.10 -3.07 -13.21
C ALA A 18 12.84 -2.22 -13.10
N GLU A 19 12.88 -1.02 -13.63
CA GLU A 19 11.75 -0.09 -13.64
C GLU A 19 10.59 -0.73 -14.43
N PRO A 20 9.41 -0.93 -13.81
CA PRO A 20 8.26 -1.48 -14.51
C PRO A 20 7.52 -0.38 -15.25
N LEU A 21 6.79 -0.75 -16.31
CA LEU A 21 5.94 0.20 -17.03
C LEU A 21 4.81 0.75 -16.17
N VAL A 22 4.22 -0.09 -15.32
CA VAL A 22 3.12 0.29 -14.44
C VAL A 22 3.26 -0.35 -13.06
N VAL A 23 2.95 0.42 -12.02
CA VAL A 23 2.80 -0.06 -10.63
C VAL A 23 1.37 0.09 -10.18
N VAL A 24 0.77 -1.03 -9.74
CA VAL A 24 -0.55 -1.02 -9.09
C VAL A 24 -0.35 -0.98 -7.57
N CYS A 25 -0.86 0.06 -6.90
CA CYS A 25 -0.66 0.22 -5.45
C CYS A 25 -1.90 0.75 -4.73
N ASP A 26 -1.97 0.53 -3.42
CA ASP A 26 -2.98 1.08 -2.52
C ASP A 26 -2.87 2.60 -2.33
N GLY A 27 -1.71 3.18 -2.69
CA GLY A 27 -1.40 4.60 -2.70
C GLY A 27 -0.96 5.15 -1.36
N SER A 28 -0.35 4.33 -0.53
CA SER A 28 0.40 4.83 0.61
C SER A 28 1.44 5.87 0.17
N GLY A 29 1.68 6.88 1.02
CA GLY A 29 2.58 7.99 0.67
C GLY A 29 4.02 7.52 0.39
N GLY A 30 4.45 6.48 1.11
CA GLY A 30 5.79 5.92 0.99
C GLY A 30 6.10 5.36 -0.39
N ILE A 31 5.25 4.45 -0.89
CA ILE A 31 5.45 3.84 -2.21
C ILE A 31 5.31 4.87 -3.34
N ARG A 32 4.32 5.79 -3.27
CA ARG A 32 4.14 6.81 -4.31
C ARG A 32 5.34 7.75 -4.43
N LYS A 33 5.89 8.18 -3.28
CA LYS A 33 7.11 9.00 -3.25
C LYS A 33 8.29 8.24 -3.83
N ALA A 34 8.44 6.97 -3.48
CA ALA A 34 9.52 6.13 -3.99
C ALA A 34 9.42 5.90 -5.49
N VAL A 35 8.22 5.57 -6.03
CA VAL A 35 8.00 5.42 -7.47
C VAL A 35 8.42 6.68 -8.21
N LYS A 36 7.95 7.86 -7.80
CA LYS A 36 8.31 9.13 -8.44
C LYS A 36 9.81 9.43 -8.40
N THR A 37 10.52 8.94 -7.38
CA THR A 37 11.95 9.21 -7.20
C THR A 37 12.85 8.22 -7.95
N TYR A 38 12.52 6.94 -7.90
CA TYR A 38 13.39 5.86 -8.38
C TYR A 38 12.94 5.24 -9.71
N TRP A 39 11.68 5.41 -10.08
CA TRP A 39 11.05 4.92 -11.30
C TRP A 39 10.23 6.03 -11.97
N PRO A 40 10.89 7.10 -12.46
CA PRO A 40 10.21 8.31 -12.94
C PRO A 40 9.32 8.08 -14.17
N ASN A 41 9.61 7.05 -14.98
CA ASN A 41 8.84 6.71 -16.17
C ASN A 41 7.68 5.75 -15.89
N THR A 42 7.63 5.18 -14.68
CA THR A 42 6.58 4.25 -14.29
C THR A 42 5.24 4.94 -14.09
N LYS A 43 4.21 4.52 -14.81
CA LYS A 43 2.83 4.96 -14.57
C LYS A 43 2.29 4.31 -13.30
N ILE A 44 1.45 5.04 -12.57
CA ILE A 44 0.81 4.55 -11.34
C ILE A 44 -0.65 4.24 -11.64
N GLN A 45 -1.08 3.03 -11.32
CA GLN A 45 -2.48 2.65 -11.18
C GLN A 45 -2.83 2.57 -9.71
N ARG A 46 -3.82 3.33 -9.28
CA ARG A 46 -4.41 3.20 -7.94
C ARG A 46 -5.32 1.99 -7.91
N CYS A 47 -5.13 1.15 -6.91
CA CYS A 47 -6.05 0.04 -6.68
C CYS A 47 -7.48 0.56 -6.50
N LEU A 48 -8.38 0.24 -7.42
CA LEU A 48 -9.77 0.71 -7.40
C LEU A 48 -10.52 0.18 -6.18
N PHE A 49 -10.22 -1.05 -5.74
CA PHE A 49 -10.79 -1.61 -4.52
C PHE A 49 -10.47 -0.74 -3.30
N HIS A 50 -9.21 -0.29 -3.14
CA HIS A 50 -8.83 0.61 -2.05
C HIS A 50 -9.43 2.01 -2.17
N ILE A 51 -9.68 2.50 -3.39
CA ILE A 51 -10.43 3.76 -3.58
C ILE A 51 -11.84 3.59 -3.01
N GLY A 52 -12.54 2.52 -3.37
CA GLY A 52 -13.86 2.20 -2.83
C GLY A 52 -13.86 2.04 -1.31
N LEU A 53 -12.87 1.34 -0.74
CA LEU A 53 -12.73 1.21 0.72
C LEU A 53 -12.50 2.54 1.42
N ASN A 54 -11.68 3.42 0.86
CA ASN A 54 -11.41 4.74 1.44
C ASN A 54 -12.67 5.60 1.49
N ILE A 55 -13.46 5.60 0.42
CA ILE A 55 -14.76 6.28 0.39
C ILE A 55 -15.67 5.70 1.48
N LYS A 56 -15.79 4.37 1.56
CA LYS A 56 -16.61 3.70 2.59
C LYS A 56 -16.15 4.02 4.02
N ALA A 57 -14.85 4.19 4.23
CA ALA A 57 -14.31 4.52 5.56
C ALA A 57 -14.74 5.92 6.03
N LEU A 58 -14.90 6.88 5.11
CA LEU A 58 -15.31 8.24 5.42
C LEU A 58 -16.84 8.41 5.40
N THR A 59 -17.52 7.92 4.35
CA THR A 59 -18.99 7.98 4.27
C THR A 59 -19.69 7.07 5.28
N GLY A 60 -19.03 5.98 5.69
CA GLY A 60 -19.64 4.87 6.43
C GLY A 60 -20.34 3.85 5.53
N VAL A 61 -20.65 2.69 6.09
CA VAL A 61 -21.33 1.59 5.38
C VAL A 61 -22.84 1.79 5.24
N ASN A 62 -23.42 2.68 6.05
CA ASN A 62 -24.85 3.03 6.00
C ASN A 62 -25.05 4.53 6.24
N PRO A 63 -24.71 5.39 5.28
CA PRO A 63 -24.84 6.84 5.41
C PRO A 63 -26.31 7.24 5.47
N ARG A 64 -26.63 8.18 6.37
CA ARG A 64 -28.01 8.67 6.55
C ARG A 64 -28.42 9.66 5.47
N LEU A 65 -27.49 10.51 5.04
CA LEU A 65 -27.74 11.62 4.11
C LEU A 65 -27.67 11.15 2.65
N ALA A 66 -28.50 11.74 1.79
CA ALA A 66 -28.58 11.40 0.38
C ALA A 66 -27.23 11.53 -0.36
N PRO A 67 -26.42 12.61 -0.18
CA PRO A 67 -25.10 12.70 -0.82
C PRO A 67 -24.15 11.56 -0.43
N GLY A 68 -24.19 11.13 0.84
CA GLY A 68 -23.40 10.00 1.30
C GLY A 68 -23.86 8.67 0.69
N LYS A 69 -25.18 8.44 0.57
CA LYS A 69 -25.74 7.23 -0.09
C LYS A 69 -25.32 7.13 -1.55
N GLN A 70 -25.41 8.25 -2.28
CA GLN A 70 -25.00 8.30 -3.68
C GLN A 70 -23.50 8.09 -3.86
N LEU A 71 -22.67 8.70 -3.01
CA LEU A 71 -21.21 8.49 -3.07
C LEU A 71 -20.82 7.05 -2.70
N LEU A 72 -21.53 6.43 -1.75
CA LEU A 72 -21.35 5.02 -1.42
C LEU A 72 -21.71 4.10 -2.60
N SER A 73 -22.76 4.43 -3.37
CA SER A 73 -23.09 3.69 -4.59
C SER A 73 -21.98 3.75 -5.62
N LEU A 74 -21.36 4.92 -5.83
CA LEU A 74 -20.17 5.07 -6.69
C LEU A 74 -18.97 4.27 -6.17
N ALA A 75 -18.77 4.23 -4.85
CA ALA A 75 -17.70 3.46 -4.24
C ALA A 75 -17.89 1.94 -4.40
N ASN A 76 -19.14 1.47 -4.44
CA ASN A 76 -19.44 0.04 -4.59
C ASN A 76 -19.10 -0.48 -5.98
N ILE A 77 -19.28 0.33 -7.02
CA ILE A 77 -19.09 -0.09 -8.41
C ILE A 77 -17.71 0.24 -8.99
N VAL A 78 -16.91 1.07 -8.31
CA VAL A 78 -15.63 1.54 -8.87
C VAL A 78 -14.65 0.41 -9.16
N SER A 79 -14.64 -0.65 -8.35
CA SER A 79 -13.76 -1.81 -8.56
C SER A 79 -14.20 -2.74 -9.69
N ASP A 80 -15.44 -2.60 -10.15
CA ASP A 80 -16.02 -3.45 -11.18
C ASP A 80 -15.86 -2.85 -12.60
N ILE A 81 -15.29 -1.67 -12.69
CA ILE A 81 -14.97 -0.98 -13.95
C ILE A 81 -13.90 -1.78 -14.71
N LYS A 82 -14.20 -2.14 -15.96
CA LYS A 82 -13.33 -2.92 -16.85
C LYS A 82 -13.14 -2.29 -18.22
N THR A 83 -13.98 -1.34 -18.60
CA THR A 83 -13.97 -0.69 -19.92
C THR A 83 -13.91 0.83 -19.81
N GLU A 84 -13.47 1.48 -20.90
CA GLU A 84 -13.45 2.96 -20.97
C GLU A 84 -14.85 3.56 -20.84
N ASP A 85 -15.87 2.92 -21.42
CA ASP A 85 -17.23 3.41 -21.33
C ASP A 85 -17.73 3.35 -19.88
N GLN A 86 -17.44 2.29 -19.16
CA GLN A 86 -17.77 2.19 -17.73
C GLN A 86 -17.05 3.27 -16.92
N ALA A 87 -15.77 3.50 -17.19
CA ALA A 87 -15.00 4.56 -16.53
C ALA A 87 -15.57 5.95 -16.83
N ARG A 88 -15.95 6.21 -18.10
CA ARG A 88 -16.60 7.45 -18.53
C ARG A 88 -17.93 7.67 -17.81
N HIS A 89 -18.80 6.66 -17.76
CA HIS A 89 -20.08 6.73 -17.03
C HIS A 89 -19.88 6.99 -15.55
N TRP A 90 -18.89 6.33 -14.94
CA TRP A 90 -18.56 6.57 -13.53
C TRP A 90 -18.10 8.02 -13.29
N LEU A 91 -17.24 8.55 -14.14
CA LEU A 91 -16.76 9.94 -14.06
C LEU A 91 -17.91 10.95 -14.25
N ILE A 92 -18.82 10.71 -15.21
CA ILE A 92 -20.02 11.54 -15.40
C ILE A 92 -20.89 11.51 -14.15
N SER A 93 -21.14 10.32 -13.61
CA SER A 93 -21.95 10.16 -12.38
C SER A 93 -21.31 10.85 -11.17
N TYR A 94 -19.99 10.78 -11.04
CA TYR A 94 -19.26 11.51 -10.02
C TYR A 94 -19.36 13.03 -10.20
N ASN A 95 -19.18 13.55 -11.41
CA ASN A 95 -19.30 14.97 -11.70
C ASN A 95 -20.73 15.47 -11.44
N ASN A 96 -21.74 14.71 -11.82
CA ASN A 96 -23.14 15.03 -11.50
C ASN A 96 -23.37 15.10 -10.00
N TRP A 97 -22.80 14.18 -9.23
CA TRP A 97 -22.83 14.21 -7.75
C TRP A 97 -22.16 15.48 -7.21
N VAL A 98 -20.97 15.82 -7.70
CA VAL A 98 -20.25 17.06 -7.30
C VAL A 98 -21.09 18.30 -7.56
N ASN A 99 -21.70 18.40 -8.73
CA ASN A 99 -22.54 19.56 -9.12
C ASN A 99 -23.82 19.64 -8.28
N ALA A 100 -24.51 18.52 -8.10
CA ALA A 100 -25.76 18.46 -7.36
C ALA A 100 -25.58 18.84 -5.87
N TRP A 101 -24.42 18.51 -5.28
CA TRP A 101 -24.16 18.71 -3.86
C TRP A 101 -23.13 19.83 -3.59
N SER A 102 -22.81 20.67 -4.58
CA SER A 102 -21.76 21.67 -4.45
C SER A 102 -22.00 22.64 -3.29
N ASP A 103 -23.22 23.14 -3.10
CA ASP A 103 -23.55 24.10 -2.05
C ASP A 103 -23.63 23.41 -0.68
N PHE A 104 -24.21 22.22 -0.61
CA PHE A 104 -24.21 21.39 0.58
C PHE A 104 -22.77 21.10 1.09
N LEU A 105 -21.84 20.82 0.20
CA LEU A 105 -20.45 20.56 0.56
C LEU A 105 -19.68 21.80 1.03
N LYS A 106 -20.15 23.00 0.71
CA LYS A 106 -19.59 24.30 1.15
C LYS A 106 -20.09 24.75 2.52
N GLU A 107 -21.12 24.11 3.06
CA GLU A 107 -21.68 24.46 4.37
C GLU A 107 -20.62 24.44 5.46
N LYS A 108 -20.64 25.48 6.31
CA LYS A 108 -19.72 25.63 7.45
C LYS A 108 -20.47 25.62 8.75
N SER A 109 -19.89 24.97 9.75
CA SER A 109 -20.35 24.98 11.13
C SER A 109 -19.37 25.74 12.01
N LYS A 110 -19.90 26.59 12.89
CA LYS A 110 -19.12 27.29 13.92
C LYS A 110 -19.18 26.47 15.22
N TYR A 111 -18.04 26.16 15.77
CA TYR A 111 -17.90 25.43 17.04
C TYR A 111 -17.91 26.36 18.26
N CYS A 112 -18.08 25.79 19.46
CA CYS A 112 -18.11 26.55 20.71
C CYS A 112 -16.83 27.33 21.02
N ASP A 113 -15.69 26.85 20.49
CA ASP A 113 -14.38 27.53 20.60
C ASP A 113 -14.18 28.66 19.57
N GLY A 114 -15.21 28.95 18.77
CA GLY A 114 -15.18 29.96 17.72
C GLY A 114 -14.58 29.50 16.40
N SER A 115 -14.01 28.29 16.32
CA SER A 115 -13.45 27.74 15.07
C SER A 115 -14.56 27.44 14.06
N ILE A 116 -14.22 27.54 12.77
CA ILE A 116 -15.11 27.25 11.65
C ILE A 116 -14.56 26.06 10.88
N ALA A 117 -15.38 25.04 10.64
CA ALA A 117 -14.99 23.91 9.81
C ALA A 117 -16.11 23.47 8.88
N ASP A 118 -15.78 22.62 7.91
CA ASP A 118 -16.77 22.04 6.99
C ASP A 118 -17.81 21.23 7.79
N THR A 119 -19.08 21.53 7.63
CA THR A 119 -20.19 20.77 8.24
C THR A 119 -20.13 19.31 7.82
N HIS A 120 -19.83 19.08 6.54
CA HIS A 120 -19.79 17.76 5.92
C HIS A 120 -18.35 17.28 5.64
N GLN A 121 -17.45 17.47 6.61
CA GLN A 121 -16.01 17.25 6.50
C GLN A 121 -15.64 15.89 5.86
N ARG A 122 -16.38 14.82 6.18
CA ARG A 122 -16.08 13.48 5.62
C ARG A 122 -16.31 13.43 4.12
N LEU A 123 -17.44 13.97 3.64
CA LEU A 123 -17.75 14.02 2.20
C LEU A 123 -16.82 14.97 1.45
N VAL A 124 -16.43 16.10 2.05
CA VAL A 124 -15.44 17.02 1.49
C VAL A 124 -14.08 16.35 1.35
N ARG A 125 -13.68 15.54 2.32
CA ARG A 125 -12.43 14.75 2.24
C ARG A 125 -12.49 13.69 1.14
N ASP A 126 -13.63 12.96 1.02
CA ASP A 126 -13.82 12.01 -0.06
C ASP A 126 -13.73 12.68 -1.44
N LYS A 127 -14.47 13.79 -1.62
CA LYS A 127 -14.39 14.58 -2.84
C LYS A 127 -12.95 14.99 -3.16
N SER A 128 -12.24 15.57 -2.21
CA SER A 128 -10.86 16.03 -2.38
C SER A 128 -9.90 14.86 -2.73
N MET A 129 -10.14 13.69 -2.16
CA MET A 129 -9.37 12.49 -2.45
C MET A 129 -9.63 12.01 -3.87
N ILE A 130 -10.88 11.94 -4.31
CA ILE A 130 -11.28 11.49 -5.65
C ILE A 130 -10.77 12.50 -6.71
N ASP A 131 -11.04 13.79 -6.54
CA ASP A 131 -10.59 14.87 -7.43
C ASP A 131 -9.08 14.80 -7.67
N ARG A 132 -8.31 14.59 -6.59
CA ARG A 132 -6.86 14.46 -6.70
C ARG A 132 -6.46 13.23 -7.52
N ARG A 133 -7.15 12.08 -7.36
CA ARG A 133 -6.83 10.86 -8.12
C ARG A 133 -7.18 11.00 -9.59
N ILE A 134 -8.29 11.65 -9.90
CA ILE A 134 -8.67 11.97 -11.29
C ILE A 134 -7.61 12.89 -11.91
N ARG A 135 -7.24 13.97 -11.23
CA ARG A 135 -6.24 14.93 -11.71
C ARG A 135 -4.84 14.33 -11.90
N GLU A 136 -4.44 13.41 -11.00
CA GLU A 136 -3.18 12.68 -11.09
C GLU A 136 -3.19 11.63 -12.22
N GLY A 137 -4.35 11.31 -12.80
CA GLY A 137 -4.51 10.29 -13.84
C GLY A 137 -4.34 8.85 -13.34
N TYR A 138 -4.42 8.60 -12.03
CA TYR A 138 -4.06 7.31 -11.43
C TYR A 138 -5.21 6.30 -11.30
N MET A 139 -6.45 6.71 -11.62
CA MET A 139 -7.61 5.85 -11.43
C MET A 139 -7.77 4.79 -12.52
N PHE A 140 -7.54 5.18 -13.77
CA PHE A 140 -7.88 4.36 -14.94
C PHE A 140 -6.68 4.14 -15.86
N THR A 141 -5.46 4.14 -15.32
CA THR A 141 -4.22 3.85 -16.07
C THR A 141 -4.29 2.47 -16.75
N PHE A 142 -4.98 1.51 -16.13
CA PHE A 142 -5.13 0.15 -16.66
C PHE A 142 -5.95 0.07 -17.96
N LEU A 143 -6.78 1.07 -18.26
CA LEU A 143 -7.53 1.16 -19.51
C LEU A 143 -6.68 1.71 -20.67
N ASN A 144 -5.70 2.58 -20.35
CA ASN A 144 -4.75 3.18 -21.29
C ASN A 144 -3.32 2.85 -20.88
N PRO A 145 -2.90 1.57 -21.02
CA PRO A 145 -1.55 1.15 -20.69
C PRO A 145 -0.51 1.83 -21.61
N PRO A 146 0.78 1.90 -21.19
CA PRO A 146 1.86 2.25 -22.10
C PRO A 146 1.88 1.34 -23.33
N GLU A 147 2.33 1.85 -24.48
CA GLU A 147 2.34 1.10 -25.76
C GLU A 147 3.16 -0.19 -25.68
N ASP A 148 4.27 -0.17 -24.92
CA ASP A 148 5.12 -1.34 -24.70
C ASP A 148 4.54 -2.39 -23.72
N CYS A 149 3.35 -2.15 -23.17
CA CYS A 149 2.74 -3.05 -22.21
C CYS A 149 1.97 -4.18 -22.88
N ASN A 150 2.63 -5.33 -23.06
CA ASN A 150 2.07 -6.51 -23.72
C ASN A 150 1.12 -7.35 -22.84
N HIS A 151 0.83 -6.91 -21.62
CA HIS A 151 -0.01 -7.64 -20.67
C HIS A 151 -1.09 -6.73 -20.10
N PRO A 152 -2.31 -7.26 -19.86
CA PRO A 152 -3.37 -6.49 -19.22
C PRO A 152 -2.95 -6.06 -17.81
N ILE A 153 -3.15 -4.78 -17.50
CA ILE A 153 -2.89 -4.23 -16.18
C ILE A 153 -4.10 -4.48 -15.29
N PRO A 154 -3.95 -5.09 -14.13
CA PRO A 154 -5.07 -5.27 -13.22
C PRO A 154 -5.50 -3.91 -12.61
N PRO A 155 -6.82 -3.65 -12.48
CA PRO A 155 -7.32 -2.44 -11.82
C PRO A 155 -7.11 -2.46 -10.31
N THR A 156 -6.79 -3.62 -9.73
CA THR A 156 -6.64 -3.82 -8.29
C THR A 156 -5.35 -4.58 -7.97
N ASN A 157 -4.86 -4.47 -6.74
CA ASN A 157 -3.71 -5.23 -6.23
C ASN A 157 -4.13 -6.51 -5.48
N ASN A 158 -5.33 -7.03 -5.74
CA ASN A 158 -5.89 -8.19 -5.03
C ASN A 158 -4.99 -9.43 -5.09
N ALA A 159 -4.25 -9.62 -6.18
CA ALA A 159 -3.33 -10.77 -6.32
C ALA A 159 -2.25 -10.76 -5.24
N ILE A 160 -1.57 -9.61 -5.02
CA ILE A 160 -0.54 -9.50 -3.99
C ILE A 160 -1.15 -9.54 -2.58
N GLU A 161 -2.37 -9.03 -2.40
CA GLU A 161 -3.06 -9.10 -1.11
C GLU A 161 -3.48 -10.51 -0.74
N SER A 162 -3.96 -11.27 -1.71
CA SER A 162 -4.23 -12.70 -1.55
C SER A 162 -2.95 -13.46 -1.14
N MET A 163 -1.83 -13.19 -1.82
CA MET A 163 -0.53 -13.76 -1.47
C MET A 163 -0.13 -13.39 -0.03
N ASN A 164 -0.22 -12.13 0.35
CA ASN A 164 0.08 -11.67 1.70
C ASN A 164 -0.84 -12.32 2.75
N SER A 165 -2.11 -12.51 2.44
CA SER A 165 -3.07 -13.20 3.32
C SER A 165 -2.67 -14.66 3.55
N ARG A 166 -2.26 -15.37 2.50
CA ARG A 166 -1.76 -16.76 2.58
C ARG A 166 -0.47 -16.86 3.41
N ILE A 167 0.48 -15.93 3.25
CA ILE A 167 1.69 -15.85 4.08
C ILE A 167 1.32 -15.62 5.53
N ARG A 168 0.41 -14.69 5.84
CA ARG A 168 -0.06 -14.45 7.21
C ARG A 168 -0.76 -15.68 7.80
N ALA A 169 -1.54 -16.42 7.01
CA ALA A 169 -2.18 -17.66 7.45
C ALA A 169 -1.13 -18.74 7.80
N MET A 170 -0.13 -18.92 6.93
CA MET A 170 1.00 -19.82 7.20
C MET A 170 1.71 -19.45 8.49
N LEU A 171 2.04 -18.18 8.71
CA LEU A 171 2.71 -17.72 9.93
C LEU A 171 1.84 -17.86 11.18
N ARG A 172 0.52 -17.69 11.09
CA ARG A 172 -0.40 -17.94 12.21
C ARG A 172 -0.43 -19.41 12.63
N ASN A 173 -0.37 -20.31 11.67
CA ASN A 173 -0.34 -21.75 11.96
C ASN A 173 0.99 -22.19 12.59
N HIS A 174 2.03 -21.37 12.52
CA HIS A 174 3.37 -21.62 13.04
C HIS A 174 3.80 -20.57 14.07
N ARG A 175 2.94 -20.29 15.05
CA ARG A 175 3.16 -19.19 16.04
C ARG A 175 4.42 -19.34 16.90
N GLY A 176 4.87 -20.58 17.15
CA GLY A 176 6.07 -20.88 17.95
C GLY A 176 7.41 -20.64 17.24
N LEU A 177 7.42 -20.26 15.95
CA LEU A 177 8.67 -20.03 15.24
C LEU A 177 9.37 -18.76 15.73
N SER A 178 10.68 -18.84 15.96
CA SER A 178 11.54 -17.68 16.16
C SER A 178 11.49 -16.75 14.93
N LEU A 179 11.87 -15.49 15.10
CA LEU A 179 11.86 -14.50 14.01
C LEU A 179 12.67 -14.98 12.81
N LEU A 180 13.86 -15.54 13.03
CA LEU A 180 14.71 -16.06 11.96
C LEU A 180 14.01 -17.19 11.19
N LYS A 181 13.41 -18.14 11.89
CA LYS A 181 12.65 -19.25 11.28
C LYS A 181 11.43 -18.73 10.50
N ARG A 182 10.73 -17.69 11.00
CA ARG A 182 9.64 -17.04 10.24
C ARG A 182 10.12 -16.41 8.94
N ILE A 183 11.27 -15.73 8.96
CA ILE A 183 11.87 -15.15 7.75
C ILE A 183 12.22 -16.27 6.75
N HIS A 184 12.84 -17.35 7.22
CA HIS A 184 13.10 -18.52 6.37
C HIS A 184 11.82 -19.10 5.76
N ALA A 185 10.78 -19.30 6.59
CA ALA A 185 9.50 -19.80 6.11
C ALA A 185 8.88 -18.90 5.02
N ILE A 186 8.94 -17.58 5.18
CA ILE A 186 8.47 -16.63 4.16
C ILE A 186 9.29 -16.78 2.87
N CYS A 187 10.63 -16.82 2.98
CA CYS A 187 11.50 -16.97 1.81
C CYS A 187 11.20 -18.27 1.04
N TRP A 188 11.07 -19.40 1.75
CA TRP A 188 10.72 -20.67 1.14
C TRP A 188 9.31 -20.66 0.56
N TRP A 189 8.36 -20.05 1.25
CA TRP A 189 7.00 -19.92 0.74
C TRP A 189 6.97 -19.12 -0.57
N CYS A 190 7.67 -18.00 -0.63
CA CYS A 190 7.80 -17.20 -1.85
C CYS A 190 8.47 -17.99 -2.98
N TYR A 191 9.54 -18.72 -2.67
CA TYR A 191 10.23 -19.57 -3.64
C TYR A 191 9.31 -20.63 -4.24
N LEU A 192 8.58 -21.37 -3.40
CA LEU A 192 7.65 -22.42 -3.83
C LEU A 192 6.45 -21.91 -4.63
N ASN A 193 6.10 -20.64 -4.46
CA ASN A 193 5.01 -19.99 -5.21
C ASN A 193 5.50 -19.12 -6.37
N THR A 194 6.78 -19.23 -6.77
CA THR A 194 7.35 -18.54 -7.92
C THR A 194 7.20 -19.42 -9.16
N SER A 195 6.71 -18.84 -10.27
CA SER A 195 6.44 -19.58 -11.52
C SER A 195 7.71 -20.12 -12.22
N LYS A 196 8.84 -19.43 -12.05
CA LYS A 196 10.16 -19.83 -12.58
C LYS A 196 11.20 -19.75 -11.47
N PRO A 197 11.21 -20.70 -10.52
CA PRO A 197 12.18 -20.68 -9.42
C PRO A 197 13.58 -21.02 -9.94
N ARG A 198 14.61 -20.44 -9.32
CA ARG A 198 15.99 -20.87 -9.52
C ARG A 198 16.18 -22.27 -8.95
N ASP A 199 17.29 -22.92 -9.34
CA ASP A 199 17.65 -24.22 -8.77
C ASP A 199 17.66 -24.20 -7.24
N LYS A 200 17.06 -25.23 -6.63
CA LYS A 200 16.91 -25.32 -5.18
C LYS A 200 18.25 -25.39 -4.46
N SER A 201 19.20 -26.12 -5.01
CA SER A 201 20.53 -26.28 -4.43
C SER A 201 21.27 -24.94 -4.38
N TRP A 202 21.16 -24.15 -5.44
CA TRP A 202 21.73 -22.80 -5.50
C TRP A 202 21.10 -21.88 -4.43
N ILE A 203 19.77 -21.91 -4.26
CA ILE A 203 19.05 -21.10 -3.26
C ILE A 203 19.48 -21.45 -1.84
N VAL A 204 19.58 -22.74 -1.51
CA VAL A 204 20.01 -23.20 -0.18
C VAL A 204 21.40 -22.68 0.17
N ILE A 205 22.33 -22.77 -0.77
CA ILE A 205 23.72 -22.41 -0.54
C ILE A 205 23.92 -20.88 -0.49
N HIS A 206 23.23 -20.10 -1.35
CA HIS A 206 23.57 -18.71 -1.59
C HIS A 206 22.58 -17.69 -0.98
N SER A 207 21.32 -18.07 -0.73
CA SER A 207 20.28 -17.09 -0.44
C SER A 207 19.65 -17.20 0.94
N PHE A 208 19.37 -18.42 1.42
CA PHE A 208 18.57 -18.64 2.61
C PHE A 208 19.35 -19.16 3.81
N THR A 209 20.67 -18.95 3.86
CA THR A 209 21.45 -19.27 5.05
C THR A 209 21.08 -18.34 6.21
N SER A 210 21.04 -18.85 7.44
CA SER A 210 20.77 -18.08 8.65
C SER A 210 21.71 -16.86 8.76
N LYS A 211 23.01 -17.08 8.53
CA LYS A 211 24.02 -16.01 8.55
C LYS A 211 23.71 -14.89 7.55
N ARG A 212 23.27 -15.22 6.34
CA ARG A 212 22.93 -14.23 5.31
C ARG A 212 21.68 -13.44 5.67
N ILE A 213 20.64 -14.11 6.15
CA ILE A 213 19.39 -13.47 6.58
C ILE A 213 19.65 -12.53 7.77
N GLU A 214 20.41 -12.97 8.75
CA GLU A 214 20.79 -12.18 9.91
C GLU A 214 21.58 -10.92 9.51
N GLN A 215 22.56 -11.08 8.63
CA GLN A 215 23.34 -9.96 8.09
C GLN A 215 22.45 -8.93 7.37
N LEU A 216 21.51 -9.39 6.52
CA LEU A 216 20.57 -8.52 5.83
C LEU A 216 19.62 -7.80 6.80
N TYR A 217 19.22 -8.49 7.87
CA TYR A 217 18.38 -7.91 8.91
C TYR A 217 19.12 -6.81 9.70
N ARG A 218 20.38 -7.08 10.09
CA ARG A 218 21.24 -6.09 10.75
C ARG A 218 21.45 -4.84 9.89
N GLN A 219 21.79 -5.02 8.61
CA GLN A 219 21.92 -3.91 7.68
C GLN A 219 20.63 -3.08 7.54
N ALA A 220 19.46 -3.73 7.54
CA ALA A 220 18.18 -3.03 7.49
C ALA A 220 17.91 -2.23 8.79
N TRP A 221 18.31 -2.77 9.93
CA TRP A 221 18.21 -2.10 11.23
C TRP A 221 19.10 -0.86 11.29
N GLU A 222 20.38 -0.99 10.94
CA GLU A 222 21.35 0.12 10.90
C GLU A 222 20.85 1.26 10.02
N ARG A 223 20.38 0.94 8.79
CA ARG A 223 19.83 1.96 7.88
C ARG A 223 18.58 2.65 8.41
N SER A 224 17.72 1.94 9.13
CA SER A 224 16.50 2.54 9.69
C SER A 224 16.79 3.49 10.86
N ASN A 225 17.91 3.32 11.53
CA ASN A 225 18.26 4.08 12.72
C ASN A 225 19.23 5.25 12.45
N GLN A 226 19.93 5.28 11.31
CA GLN A 226 20.90 6.33 10.99
C GLN A 226 20.34 7.76 11.13
N GLY A 227 19.09 7.99 10.63
CA GLY A 227 18.49 9.33 10.72
C GLY A 227 17.95 9.71 12.11
N LEU A 228 17.74 8.74 13.00
CA LEU A 228 17.22 8.97 14.36
C LEU A 228 18.33 9.26 15.35
N TYR A 229 19.52 8.70 15.16
CA TYR A 229 20.70 9.01 15.96
C TYR A 229 21.21 10.43 15.70
N GLU A 230 21.15 10.90 14.46
CA GLU A 230 21.60 12.24 14.09
C GLU A 230 20.69 13.36 14.63
N VAL A 231 19.38 13.09 14.77
CA VAL A 231 18.41 14.13 15.17
C VAL A 231 18.17 14.18 16.68
N PHE A 232 18.23 13.07 17.41
CA PHE A 232 17.79 13.00 18.80
C PHE A 232 18.81 12.40 19.79
N GLY A 233 19.91 11.83 19.34
CA GLY A 233 20.93 11.20 20.21
C GLY A 233 20.41 10.02 21.06
N ILE A 234 19.17 9.58 20.86
CA ILE A 234 18.50 8.53 21.63
C ILE A 234 18.12 7.39 20.68
N PRO A 235 18.48 6.13 20.99
CA PRO A 235 18.01 4.98 20.20
C PRO A 235 16.49 4.95 20.20
N ALA A 236 15.87 4.91 19.01
CA ALA A 236 14.42 4.78 18.90
C ALA A 236 13.97 3.40 19.43
N ARG A 237 13.59 3.36 20.70
CA ARG A 237 12.99 2.17 21.33
C ARG A 237 11.53 1.94 20.93
N TYR A 238 10.87 2.94 20.34
CA TYR A 238 9.45 2.92 20.02
C TYR A 238 9.20 3.09 18.54
N GLY A 239 8.45 2.14 17.95
CA GLY A 239 7.90 2.26 16.59
C GLY A 239 8.57 1.45 15.50
N THR A 240 9.60 0.68 15.76
CA THR A 240 10.31 -0.14 14.76
C THR A 240 10.14 -1.65 14.92
N GLY A 241 9.33 -2.09 15.84
CA GLY A 241 8.73 -3.43 15.90
C GLY A 241 9.63 -4.60 16.26
N VAL A 242 10.97 -4.44 16.40
CA VAL A 242 11.83 -5.53 16.89
C VAL A 242 13.08 -4.93 17.55
N ASP A 243 13.23 -5.19 18.83
CA ASP A 243 14.50 -4.97 19.53
C ASP A 243 15.50 -6.05 19.08
N TRP A 244 16.70 -5.64 18.69
CA TRP A 244 17.76 -6.55 18.30
C TRP A 244 18.15 -7.51 19.43
N ASN A 245 18.07 -7.04 20.69
CA ASN A 245 18.31 -7.87 21.87
C ASN A 245 17.23 -8.94 22.07
N GLU A 246 15.97 -8.65 21.71
CA GLU A 246 14.91 -9.65 21.69
C GLU A 246 15.09 -10.67 20.55
N PHE A 247 15.67 -10.26 19.44
CA PHE A 247 16.01 -11.17 18.34
C PHE A 247 17.04 -12.21 18.77
N HIS A 248 18.07 -11.80 19.50
CA HIS A 248 19.08 -12.72 20.03
C HIS A 248 18.55 -13.58 21.18
N LYS A 249 17.79 -13.00 22.11
CA LYS A 249 17.17 -13.76 23.22
C LYS A 249 16.24 -14.86 22.71
N SER A 250 15.46 -14.60 21.64
CA SER A 250 14.59 -15.62 21.07
C SER A 250 15.35 -16.76 20.37
N SER A 251 16.63 -16.56 20.00
CA SER A 251 17.47 -17.61 19.43
C SER A 251 18.16 -18.46 20.50
N GLU A 252 18.39 -17.93 21.71
CA GLU A 252 19.00 -18.64 22.83
C GLU A 252 18.04 -19.61 23.56
N TYR A 253 16.73 -19.37 23.47
CA TYR A 253 15.73 -20.25 24.09
C TYR A 253 15.47 -21.57 23.33
N TYR A 254 16.16 -21.81 22.20
CA TYR A 254 15.95 -22.98 21.35
C TYR A 254 17.25 -23.70 20.94
N GLN A 255 18.29 -23.68 21.83
CA GLN A 255 19.42 -24.56 21.72
C GLN A 255 19.20 -25.86 22.46
#